data_7d4da090114037021c04bf5b4340b118
#
_entry.id   7d4da090114037021c04bf5b4340b118
#
_cell.length_a   1.000
_cell.length_b   1.000
_cell.length_c   1.000
_cell.angle_alpha   90.00
_cell.angle_beta   90.00
_cell.angle_gamma   90.00
#
_symmetry.space_group_name_H-M   'P 1'
#
loop_
_entity.id
_entity.type
_entity.pdbx_description
1 polymer ?
#
loop_
_entity_poly.entity_id
_entity_poly.type
_entity_poly.pdbx_seq_one_letter_code
_entity_poly.pdbx_strand_id
1 'polypeptide(L)'
;LLDALEPLMSAPEPGRDLLVLLDGVGADLLAEHRALTPTLRRLEDETARVRTVAPSTTATAMVSLHTGLPPLQHGVLGYLTHDPEHGQPLNQLTGDPDVVPEQWMPEPGLGERSRRRAVQVAPGKHAGSHLSRVAYRGWEFLAHGRGDRIEAVRTALHRAGPDGLVHLHVDDVDHAGHRFGVDSDPWRTALAEVDALLGTMLRRLPAGTRIHVTADHGMVDTAPELTVDLAEHPSLQRLAAVVAGEARALALTAVAGQGAAEELTHGLAELMGDRALVLSRQQLLGSAMLGPAGMAVPARVRDRVPDVLVLGRGRWTVDDFSRRPERARQMVGVHGSLTSAEAWVPLLRTQV
;
A
#
# COMPACT_ATOMS: atom_id res chain seq x y z
N LEU A 1 -7.59 -6.74 4.92
CA LEU A 1 -6.64 -5.82 5.58
C LEU A 1 -7.35 -4.75 6.41
N LEU A 2 -8.45 -4.16 5.94
CA LEU A 2 -9.21 -3.13 6.65
C LEU A 2 -9.52 -3.53 8.10
N ASP A 3 -9.91 -4.76 8.31
CA ASP A 3 -10.33 -5.29 9.61
C ASP A 3 -9.14 -5.79 10.48
N ALA A 4 -7.90 -5.63 10.02
CA ALA A 4 -6.75 -6.19 10.73
C ALA A 4 -6.34 -5.35 11.95
N LEU A 5 -6.31 -4.03 11.83
CA LEU A 5 -5.87 -3.11 12.89
C LEU A 5 -7.03 -2.62 13.77
N GLU A 6 -8.23 -2.47 13.21
CA GLU A 6 -9.36 -1.94 13.96
C GLU A 6 -9.66 -2.73 15.25
N PRO A 7 -9.67 -4.09 15.25
CA PRO A 7 -9.83 -4.85 16.48
C PRO A 7 -8.74 -4.58 17.51
N LEU A 8 -7.49 -4.37 17.07
CA LEU A 8 -6.37 -4.07 17.96
C LEU A 8 -6.49 -2.69 18.61
N MET A 9 -7.05 -1.71 17.89
CA MET A 9 -7.24 -0.34 18.39
C MET A 9 -8.47 -0.20 19.27
N SER A 10 -9.52 -0.95 19.01
CA SER A 10 -10.78 -0.92 19.75
C SER A 10 -10.92 -2.06 20.75
N ALA A 11 -9.98 -3.02 20.78
CA ALA A 11 -10.07 -4.21 21.60
C ALA A 11 -10.08 -3.86 23.09
N PRO A 12 -11.02 -4.43 23.85
CA PRO A 12 -11.07 -4.28 25.28
C PRO A 12 -10.03 -5.15 26.04
N GLU A 13 -9.32 -6.03 25.33
CA GLU A 13 -8.37 -6.92 25.97
C GLU A 13 -7.12 -6.16 26.42
N PRO A 14 -6.80 -6.16 27.73
CA PRO A 14 -5.55 -5.61 28.24
C PRO A 14 -4.33 -6.29 27.59
N GLY A 15 -3.28 -5.55 27.40
CA GLY A 15 -2.02 -6.10 26.93
C GLY A 15 -1.38 -5.30 25.81
N ARG A 16 -0.11 -5.58 25.60
CA ARG A 16 0.73 -4.93 24.57
C ARG A 16 0.54 -5.63 23.23
N ASP A 17 0.35 -4.85 22.18
CA ASP A 17 0.34 -5.35 20.81
C ASP A 17 1.47 -4.72 20.01
N LEU A 18 2.13 -5.54 19.20
CA LEU A 18 3.07 -5.14 18.17
C LEU A 18 2.52 -5.58 16.80
N LEU A 19 2.19 -4.64 15.96
CA LEU A 19 1.94 -4.88 14.55
C LEU A 19 3.24 -4.69 13.77
N VAL A 20 3.70 -5.71 13.08
CA VAL A 20 4.83 -5.66 12.16
C VAL A 20 4.30 -5.73 10.74
N LEU A 21 4.50 -4.66 9.98
CA LEU A 21 4.16 -4.62 8.57
C LEU A 21 5.41 -4.84 7.74
N LEU A 22 5.39 -5.87 6.91
CA LEU A 22 6.45 -6.26 6.00
C LEU A 22 6.08 -5.78 4.58
N ASP A 23 6.57 -4.61 4.21
CA ASP A 23 6.26 -3.98 2.92
C ASP A 23 6.63 -4.89 1.74
N GLY A 24 5.70 -5.09 0.81
CA GLY A 24 5.89 -5.89 -0.39
C GLY A 24 5.92 -7.41 -0.20
N VAL A 25 5.66 -7.91 1.03
CA VAL A 25 5.75 -9.35 1.35
C VAL A 25 4.39 -10.04 1.22
N GLY A 26 4.00 -10.36 -0.01
CA GLY A 26 2.76 -11.07 -0.29
C GLY A 26 2.74 -12.51 0.25
N ALA A 27 1.54 -13.04 0.48
CA ALA A 27 1.35 -14.40 0.99
C ALA A 27 1.88 -15.48 0.04
N ASP A 28 1.75 -15.28 -1.27
CA ASP A 28 2.29 -16.20 -2.28
C ASP A 28 3.81 -16.23 -2.24
N LEU A 29 4.46 -15.07 -2.12
CA LEU A 29 5.91 -14.95 -2.02
C LEU A 29 6.45 -15.65 -0.76
N LEU A 30 5.77 -15.54 0.37
CA LEU A 30 6.14 -16.28 1.58
C LEU A 30 6.01 -17.79 1.39
N ALA A 31 4.95 -18.25 0.74
CA ALA A 31 4.72 -19.66 0.48
C ALA A 31 5.79 -20.25 -0.46
N GLU A 32 6.22 -19.51 -1.47
CA GLU A 32 7.27 -19.91 -2.41
C GLU A 32 8.67 -19.93 -1.77
N HIS A 33 8.93 -19.03 -0.81
CA HIS A 33 10.26 -18.84 -0.22
C HIS A 33 10.37 -19.31 1.24
N ARG A 34 9.58 -20.32 1.64
CA ARG A 34 9.52 -20.87 3.02
C ARG A 34 10.87 -21.30 3.59
N ALA A 35 11.83 -21.64 2.73
CA ALA A 35 13.18 -22.01 3.16
C ALA A 35 13.96 -20.82 3.74
N LEU A 36 13.66 -19.58 3.28
CA LEU A 36 14.30 -18.36 3.74
C LEU A 36 13.64 -17.79 5.01
N THR A 37 12.45 -18.27 5.36
CA THR A 37 11.60 -17.69 6.42
C THR A 37 11.25 -18.69 7.52
N PRO A 38 12.24 -19.32 8.19
CA PRO A 38 11.98 -20.34 9.22
C PRO A 38 11.21 -19.82 10.44
N THR A 39 11.31 -18.52 10.76
CA THR A 39 10.56 -17.89 11.85
C THR A 39 9.11 -17.68 11.45
N LEU A 40 8.86 -17.03 10.32
CA LEU A 40 7.51 -16.79 9.79
C LEU A 40 6.78 -18.10 9.54
N ARG A 41 7.46 -19.11 8.97
CA ARG A 41 6.90 -20.44 8.75
C ARG A 41 6.37 -21.11 10.03
N ARG A 42 7.00 -20.89 11.19
CA ARG A 42 6.51 -21.43 12.48
C ARG A 42 5.25 -20.73 12.98
N LEU A 43 4.97 -19.52 12.48
CA LEU A 43 3.76 -18.79 12.83
C LEU A 43 2.58 -19.12 11.91
N GLU A 44 2.79 -19.91 10.85
CA GLU A 44 1.77 -20.22 9.84
C GLU A 44 0.58 -21.06 10.38
N ASP A 45 0.75 -21.81 11.45
CA ASP A 45 -0.33 -22.63 12.03
C ASP A 45 -1.51 -21.78 12.57
N GLU A 46 -1.28 -20.46 12.79
CA GLU A 46 -2.30 -19.48 13.16
C GLU A 46 -2.56 -18.47 12.01
N THR A 47 -2.31 -18.88 10.78
CA THR A 47 -2.27 -17.97 9.61
C THR A 47 -3.64 -17.77 9.00
N ALA A 48 -4.04 -16.51 8.86
CA ALA A 48 -5.04 -16.09 7.88
C ALA A 48 -4.32 -15.51 6.66
N ARG A 49 -4.86 -15.80 5.48
CA ARG A 49 -4.52 -15.13 4.23
C ARG A 49 -5.63 -14.13 3.95
N VAL A 50 -5.30 -12.85 3.93
CA VAL A 50 -6.28 -11.77 3.75
C VAL A 50 -6.00 -11.00 2.48
N ARG A 51 -7.04 -10.41 1.88
CA ARG A 51 -6.85 -9.52 0.75
C ARG A 51 -6.51 -8.12 1.24
N THR A 52 -5.52 -7.52 0.60
CA THR A 52 -5.30 -6.08 0.72
C THR A 52 -6.35 -5.30 -0.07
N VAL A 53 -6.32 -3.99 0.03
CA VAL A 53 -7.20 -3.08 -0.73
C VAL A 53 -6.75 -2.96 -2.18
N ALA A 54 -7.58 -2.34 -3.01
CA ALA A 54 -7.23 -1.97 -4.38
C ALA A 54 -7.19 -0.44 -4.51
N PRO A 55 -6.22 0.09 -5.24
CA PRO A 55 -5.00 -0.54 -5.74
C PRO A 55 -4.13 -1.12 -4.61
N SER A 56 -3.41 -2.22 -4.88
CA SER A 56 -2.53 -2.88 -3.91
C SER A 56 -1.19 -2.14 -3.82
N THR A 57 -1.21 -0.99 -3.18
CA THR A 57 -0.08 -0.07 -3.03
C THR A 57 0.01 0.46 -1.61
N THR A 58 1.23 0.71 -1.14
CA THR A 58 1.53 1.15 0.23
C THR A 58 0.63 2.30 0.66
N ALA A 59 0.49 3.35 -0.15
CA ALA A 59 -0.28 4.53 0.23
C ALA A 59 -1.75 4.19 0.54
N THR A 60 -2.42 3.47 -0.36
CA THR A 60 -3.83 3.09 -0.20
C THR A 60 -4.00 2.09 0.96
N ALA A 61 -3.12 1.09 1.04
CA ALA A 61 -3.18 0.06 2.07
C ALA A 61 -2.94 0.63 3.48
N MET A 62 -1.94 1.51 3.63
CA MET A 62 -1.61 2.12 4.92
C MET A 62 -2.72 3.04 5.42
N VAL A 63 -3.31 3.86 4.54
CA VAL A 63 -4.44 4.71 4.94
C VAL A 63 -5.65 3.86 5.32
N SER A 64 -5.97 2.84 4.54
CA SER A 64 -7.04 1.90 4.86
C SER A 64 -6.81 1.18 6.19
N LEU A 65 -5.59 0.69 6.43
CA LEU A 65 -5.22 -0.03 7.65
C LEU A 65 -5.39 0.86 8.90
N HIS A 66 -4.93 2.13 8.82
CA HIS A 66 -4.91 3.04 9.97
C HIS A 66 -6.17 3.88 10.14
N THR A 67 -7.12 3.78 9.21
CA THR A 67 -8.42 4.45 9.33
C THR A 67 -9.59 3.46 9.49
N GLY A 68 -9.41 2.21 9.06
CA GLY A 68 -10.49 1.23 8.93
C GLY A 68 -11.48 1.59 7.80
N LEU A 69 -11.11 2.53 6.92
CA LEU A 69 -11.97 3.02 5.84
C LEU A 69 -11.54 2.43 4.49
N PRO A 70 -12.48 2.15 3.60
CA PRO A 70 -12.16 1.73 2.23
C PRO A 70 -11.68 2.92 1.37
N PRO A 71 -10.96 2.67 0.26
CA PRO A 71 -10.41 3.70 -0.62
C PRO A 71 -11.42 4.75 -1.09
N LEU A 72 -12.65 4.37 -1.45
CA LEU A 72 -13.70 5.33 -1.83
C LEU A 72 -14.20 6.21 -0.67
N GLN A 73 -13.80 5.95 0.54
CA GLN A 73 -14.18 6.77 1.69
C GLN A 73 -13.05 7.69 2.12
N HIS A 74 -11.82 7.20 2.23
CA HIS A 74 -10.67 8.04 2.61
C HIS A 74 -10.07 8.82 1.42
N GLY A 75 -10.24 8.37 0.16
CA GLY A 75 -9.88 9.11 -1.05
C GLY A 75 -8.41 9.04 -1.45
N VAL A 76 -7.62 8.12 -0.89
CA VAL A 76 -6.28 7.76 -1.39
C VAL A 76 -6.43 6.57 -2.32
N LEU A 77 -6.37 6.84 -3.64
CA LEU A 77 -6.78 5.90 -4.68
C LEU A 77 -5.59 5.34 -5.49
N GLY A 78 -4.39 5.38 -4.92
CA GLY A 78 -3.15 4.90 -5.55
C GLY A 78 -1.92 5.61 -5.00
N TYR A 79 -0.75 5.27 -5.51
CA TYR A 79 0.52 5.97 -5.22
C TYR A 79 0.45 7.45 -5.63
N LEU A 80 -0.05 7.71 -6.84
CA LEU A 80 -0.44 9.04 -7.29
C LEU A 80 -1.97 9.08 -7.38
N THR A 81 -2.58 10.06 -6.74
CA THR A 81 -4.03 10.29 -6.81
C THR A 81 -4.28 11.62 -7.49
N HIS A 82 -5.27 11.70 -8.39
CA HIS A 82 -5.69 12.95 -9.02
C HIS A 82 -6.07 13.98 -7.95
N ASP A 83 -5.46 15.15 -8.01
CA ASP A 83 -5.85 16.33 -7.25
C ASP A 83 -6.68 17.26 -8.14
N PRO A 84 -8.02 17.29 -7.94
CA PRO A 84 -8.91 18.09 -8.78
C PRO A 84 -8.72 19.60 -8.59
N GLU A 85 -8.23 20.05 -7.43
CA GLU A 85 -8.02 21.48 -7.15
C GLU A 85 -6.87 22.04 -7.96
N HIS A 86 -5.79 21.28 -8.11
CA HIS A 86 -4.58 21.69 -8.85
C HIS A 86 -4.51 21.09 -10.26
N GLY A 87 -5.41 20.16 -10.62
CA GLY A 87 -5.44 19.51 -11.94
C GLY A 87 -4.22 18.63 -12.23
N GLN A 88 -3.59 18.07 -11.21
CA GLN A 88 -2.35 17.28 -11.31
C GLN A 88 -2.39 16.03 -10.41
N PRO A 89 -1.47 15.07 -10.61
CA PRO A 89 -1.35 13.94 -9.71
C PRO A 89 -0.63 14.34 -8.42
N LEU A 90 -1.21 14.03 -7.25
CA LEU A 90 -0.58 14.18 -5.94
C LEU A 90 0.11 12.88 -5.53
N ASN A 91 1.40 12.95 -5.21
CA ASN A 91 2.14 11.84 -4.64
C ASN A 91 1.75 11.62 -3.17
N GLN A 92 1.15 10.48 -2.88
CA GLN A 92 0.62 10.19 -1.54
C GLN A 92 1.70 9.88 -0.49
N LEU A 93 2.93 9.56 -0.90
CA LEU A 93 4.03 9.36 0.06
C LEU A 93 4.65 10.69 0.50
N THR A 94 4.93 11.58 -0.46
CA THR A 94 5.70 12.81 -0.24
C THR A 94 4.82 14.05 -0.12
N GLY A 95 3.65 14.05 -0.74
CA GLY A 95 2.75 15.20 -0.80
C GLY A 95 3.20 16.28 -1.77
N ASP A 96 2.50 17.39 -1.70
CA ASP A 96 2.82 18.65 -2.35
C ASP A 96 2.75 19.76 -1.28
N PRO A 97 3.62 20.78 -1.29
CA PRO A 97 3.60 21.88 -0.31
C PRO A 97 2.27 22.63 -0.23
N ASP A 98 1.52 22.69 -1.33
CA ASP A 98 0.25 23.40 -1.42
C ASP A 98 -0.94 22.56 -0.93
N VAL A 99 -0.71 21.25 -0.63
CA VAL A 99 -1.74 20.33 -0.14
C VAL A 99 -1.57 20.04 1.34
N VAL A 100 -2.55 20.42 2.14
CA VAL A 100 -2.60 20.12 3.58
C VAL A 100 -3.13 18.69 3.80
N PRO A 101 -2.31 17.75 4.31
CA PRO A 101 -2.70 16.35 4.43
C PRO A 101 -3.99 16.12 5.23
N GLU A 102 -4.21 16.88 6.30
CA GLU A 102 -5.40 16.77 7.15
C GLU A 102 -6.69 17.28 6.49
N GLN A 103 -6.55 18.15 5.47
CA GLN A 103 -7.68 18.59 4.63
C GLN A 103 -7.90 17.64 3.46
N TRP A 104 -6.79 17.06 2.95
CA TRP A 104 -6.83 16.03 1.93
C TRP A 104 -7.63 14.80 2.39
N MET A 105 -7.40 14.34 3.62
CA MET A 105 -8.14 13.23 4.24
C MET A 105 -8.60 13.68 5.65
N PRO A 106 -9.80 14.26 5.78
CA PRO A 106 -10.27 14.84 7.04
C PRO A 106 -10.81 13.80 8.03
N GLU A 107 -11.07 12.58 7.59
CA GLU A 107 -11.58 11.52 8.47
C GLU A 107 -10.58 11.21 9.58
N PRO A 108 -11.03 11.03 10.82
CA PRO A 108 -10.14 10.72 11.92
C PRO A 108 -9.55 9.30 11.78
N GLY A 109 -8.25 9.18 12.01
CA GLY A 109 -7.55 7.90 12.06
C GLY A 109 -7.95 7.06 13.27
N LEU A 110 -7.61 5.76 13.24
CA LEU A 110 -7.82 4.86 14.38
C LEU A 110 -7.07 5.35 15.62
N GLY A 111 -5.86 5.95 15.46
CA GLY A 111 -5.11 6.52 16.58
C GLY A 111 -5.83 7.67 17.29
N GLU A 112 -6.59 8.50 16.55
CA GLU A 112 -7.39 9.58 17.14
C GLU A 112 -8.68 9.07 17.81
N ARG A 113 -9.25 7.98 17.29
CA ARG A 113 -10.49 7.38 17.80
C ARG A 113 -10.26 6.44 18.98
N SER A 114 -9.06 5.89 19.11
CA SER A 114 -8.71 4.91 20.14
C SER A 114 -8.33 5.57 21.46
N ARG A 115 -8.60 4.87 22.56
CA ARG A 115 -8.07 5.22 23.88
C ARG A 115 -6.68 4.63 24.16
N ARG A 116 -6.22 3.71 23.33
CA ARG A 116 -4.89 3.10 23.42
C ARG A 116 -3.83 4.09 22.97
N ARG A 117 -2.72 4.16 23.69
CA ARG A 117 -1.55 4.87 23.18
C ARG A 117 -0.94 4.07 22.03
N ALA A 118 -0.70 4.74 20.92
CA ALA A 118 -0.18 4.13 19.72
C ALA A 118 1.14 4.79 19.31
N VAL A 119 2.16 3.99 19.01
CA VAL A 119 3.50 4.45 18.61
C VAL A 119 3.88 3.81 17.28
N GLN A 120 4.15 4.65 16.28
CA GLN A 120 4.73 4.24 14.99
C GLN A 120 6.25 4.22 15.11
N VAL A 121 6.85 3.08 14.73
CA VAL A 121 8.31 2.90 14.61
C VAL A 121 8.63 2.75 13.13
N ALA A 122 9.34 3.73 12.56
CA ALA A 122 9.65 3.77 11.14
C ALA A 122 10.97 4.51 10.87
N PRO A 123 11.57 4.38 9.66
CA PRO A 123 12.74 5.17 9.29
C PRO A 123 12.50 6.67 9.43
N GLY A 124 13.51 7.40 9.95
CA GLY A 124 13.39 8.84 10.24
C GLY A 124 12.96 9.71 9.04
N LYS A 125 13.25 9.27 7.81
CA LYS A 125 12.81 9.95 6.57
C LYS A 125 11.28 10.07 6.43
N HIS A 126 10.51 9.23 7.15
CA HIS A 126 9.04 9.24 7.08
C HIS A 126 8.39 10.17 8.12
N ALA A 127 9.19 10.74 9.05
CA ALA A 127 8.67 11.65 10.05
C ALA A 127 8.00 12.88 9.39
N GLY A 128 6.71 13.06 9.63
CA GLY A 128 5.96 14.20 9.09
C GLY A 128 5.74 14.18 7.58
N SER A 129 6.03 13.07 6.88
CA SER A 129 5.69 12.93 5.45
C SER A 129 4.18 13.04 5.24
N HIS A 130 3.74 13.30 4.01
CA HIS A 130 2.32 13.37 3.66
C HIS A 130 1.58 12.10 4.12
N LEU A 131 2.09 10.92 3.74
CA LEU A 131 1.50 9.66 4.16
C LEU A 131 1.42 9.51 5.68
N SER A 132 2.48 9.88 6.40
CA SER A 132 2.48 9.79 7.87
C SER A 132 1.44 10.70 8.50
N ARG A 133 1.24 11.92 7.97
CA ARG A 133 0.23 12.86 8.45
C ARG A 133 -1.19 12.44 8.08
N VAL A 134 -1.38 11.68 7.01
CA VAL A 134 -2.67 11.15 6.58
C VAL A 134 -3.01 9.87 7.35
N ALA A 135 -2.11 8.87 7.36
CA ALA A 135 -2.40 7.55 7.89
C ALA A 135 -2.25 7.45 9.42
N TYR A 136 -1.23 8.08 10.01
CA TYR A 136 -0.87 7.87 11.41
C TYR A 136 -1.33 8.99 12.35
N ARG A 137 -2.46 9.60 12.07
CA ARG A 137 -3.03 10.62 12.96
C ARG A 137 -3.36 10.01 14.33
N GLY A 138 -2.92 10.71 15.39
CA GLY A 138 -3.05 10.23 16.76
C GLY A 138 -1.96 9.23 17.20
N TRP A 139 -0.97 8.91 16.34
CA TRP A 139 0.17 8.08 16.69
C TRP A 139 1.39 8.93 17.06
N GLU A 140 2.13 8.50 18.07
CA GLU A 140 3.46 9.03 18.36
C GLU A 140 4.46 8.44 17.37
N PHE A 141 5.35 9.26 16.79
CA PHE A 141 6.39 8.79 15.88
C PHE A 141 7.70 8.55 16.63
N LEU A 142 8.31 7.38 16.43
CA LEU A 142 9.63 7.03 16.91
C LEU A 142 10.52 6.60 15.74
N ALA A 143 11.56 7.39 15.45
CA ALA A 143 12.51 7.06 14.41
C ALA A 143 13.40 5.87 14.79
N HIS A 144 13.76 5.05 13.80
CA HIS A 144 14.80 4.05 13.93
C HIS A 144 15.80 4.11 12.77
N GLY A 145 17.02 3.64 13.01
CA GLY A 145 17.96 3.19 12.01
C GLY A 145 17.84 1.67 11.76
N ARG A 146 18.52 1.15 10.74
CA ARG A 146 18.43 -0.28 10.40
C ARG A 146 18.96 -1.17 11.55
N GLY A 147 20.01 -0.75 12.25
CA GLY A 147 20.67 -1.53 13.29
C GLY A 147 20.01 -1.48 14.67
N ASP A 148 19.08 -0.57 14.92
CA ASP A 148 18.50 -0.30 16.24
C ASP A 148 16.98 -0.57 16.31
N ARG A 149 16.39 -1.20 15.29
CA ARG A 149 14.95 -1.49 15.20
C ARG A 149 14.38 -2.16 16.45
N ILE A 150 15.10 -3.13 17.02
CA ILE A 150 14.65 -3.87 18.20
C ILE A 150 14.58 -2.95 19.42
N GLU A 151 15.60 -2.12 19.64
CA GLU A 151 15.61 -1.17 20.74
C GLU A 151 14.56 -0.06 20.56
N ALA A 152 14.34 0.37 19.30
CA ALA A 152 13.25 1.31 19.00
C ALA A 152 11.88 0.70 19.31
N VAL A 153 11.62 -0.56 18.94
CA VAL A 153 10.38 -1.26 19.29
C VAL A 153 10.23 -1.42 20.81
N ARG A 154 11.29 -1.78 21.53
CA ARG A 154 11.26 -1.89 23.00
C ARG A 154 10.93 -0.54 23.66
N THR A 155 11.56 0.52 23.17
CA THR A 155 11.30 1.89 23.62
C THR A 155 9.86 2.29 23.32
N ALA A 156 9.35 1.97 22.13
CA ALA A 156 7.98 2.24 21.73
C ALA A 156 6.97 1.49 22.62
N LEU A 157 7.19 0.19 22.90
CA LEU A 157 6.35 -0.60 23.80
C LEU A 157 6.34 -0.03 25.23
N HIS A 158 7.49 0.48 25.71
CA HIS A 158 7.56 1.16 27.00
C HIS A 158 6.73 2.46 27.01
N ARG A 159 6.86 3.28 25.95
CA ARG A 159 6.11 4.54 25.81
C ARG A 159 4.61 4.32 25.67
N ALA A 160 4.24 3.32 24.88
CA ALA A 160 2.82 2.95 24.69
C ALA A 160 2.18 2.43 25.98
N GLY A 161 2.95 1.84 26.88
CA GLY A 161 2.50 1.34 28.19
C GLY A 161 1.95 -0.08 28.13
N PRO A 162 1.31 -0.56 29.23
CA PRO A 162 0.89 -1.96 29.35
C PRO A 162 -0.22 -2.38 28.39
N ASP A 163 -1.03 -1.43 27.94
CA ASP A 163 -2.17 -1.67 27.04
C ASP A 163 -1.98 -0.96 25.69
N GLY A 164 -0.73 -0.61 25.35
CA GLY A 164 -0.41 0.16 24.15
C GLY A 164 -0.29 -0.69 22.89
N LEU A 165 -0.29 -0.01 21.75
CA LEU A 165 -0.05 -0.59 20.44
C LEU A 165 1.18 0.04 19.80
N VAL A 166 2.05 -0.80 19.26
CA VAL A 166 3.21 -0.38 18.48
C VAL A 166 3.05 -0.88 17.04
N HIS A 167 3.35 -0.06 16.07
CA HIS A 167 3.44 -0.45 14.66
C HIS A 167 4.88 -0.28 14.20
N LEU A 168 5.50 -1.37 13.74
CA LEU A 168 6.79 -1.37 13.07
C LEU A 168 6.59 -1.55 11.58
N HIS A 169 7.08 -0.60 10.78
CA HIS A 169 7.12 -0.70 9.32
C HIS A 169 8.53 -1.13 8.88
N VAL A 170 8.60 -2.18 8.05
CA VAL A 170 9.84 -2.77 7.52
C VAL A 170 9.78 -2.79 6.01
N ASP A 171 10.55 -1.92 5.34
CA ASP A 171 10.50 -1.64 3.90
C ASP A 171 11.65 -2.27 3.09
N ASP A 172 12.46 -3.15 3.71
CA ASP A 172 13.68 -3.68 3.08
C ASP A 172 13.41 -4.59 1.90
N VAL A 173 12.36 -5.43 1.99
CA VAL A 173 12.02 -6.42 0.95
C VAL A 173 11.44 -5.72 -0.28
N ASP A 174 10.52 -4.75 -0.06
CA ASP A 174 9.95 -3.94 -1.12
C ASP A 174 11.03 -3.16 -1.89
N HIS A 175 11.90 -2.45 -1.18
CA HIS A 175 13.02 -1.74 -1.80
C HIS A 175 13.94 -2.64 -2.63
N ALA A 176 14.24 -3.86 -2.13
CA ALA A 176 15.05 -4.82 -2.87
C ALA A 176 14.31 -5.32 -4.11
N GLY A 177 13.01 -5.60 -3.99
CA GLY A 177 12.16 -6.02 -5.08
C GLY A 177 12.06 -4.99 -6.20
N HIS A 178 11.76 -3.74 -5.86
CA HIS A 178 11.71 -2.65 -6.84
C HIS A 178 13.00 -2.50 -7.65
N ARG A 179 14.13 -2.65 -7.00
CA ARG A 179 15.44 -2.41 -7.62
C ARG A 179 16.01 -3.61 -8.36
N PHE A 180 15.82 -4.80 -7.82
CA PHE A 180 16.54 -6.01 -8.29
C PHE A 180 15.59 -7.12 -8.76
N GLY A 181 14.31 -6.98 -8.51
CA GLY A 181 13.29 -8.01 -8.77
C GLY A 181 13.11 -8.98 -7.61
N VAL A 182 11.94 -9.62 -7.63
CA VAL A 182 11.57 -10.72 -6.74
C VAL A 182 12.52 -11.91 -7.00
N ASP A 183 12.85 -12.65 -5.94
CA ASP A 183 13.72 -13.82 -6.00
C ASP A 183 15.18 -13.54 -6.42
N SER A 184 15.59 -12.28 -6.57
CA SER A 184 16.99 -11.89 -6.73
C SER A 184 17.79 -12.12 -5.43
N ASP A 185 19.11 -12.27 -5.52
CA ASP A 185 19.95 -12.44 -4.31
C ASP A 185 19.79 -11.31 -3.28
N PRO A 186 19.71 -10.01 -3.67
CA PRO A 186 19.42 -8.94 -2.72
C PRO A 186 18.04 -9.06 -2.06
N TRP A 187 17.02 -9.46 -2.82
CA TRP A 187 15.67 -9.65 -2.31
C TRP A 187 15.60 -10.84 -1.33
N ARG A 188 16.20 -11.97 -1.68
CA ARG A 188 16.31 -13.15 -0.81
C ARG A 188 17.04 -12.82 0.49
N THR A 189 18.12 -12.04 0.40
CA THR A 189 18.87 -11.58 1.58
C THR A 189 18.00 -10.70 2.46
N ALA A 190 17.27 -9.72 1.89
CA ALA A 190 16.37 -8.86 2.64
C ALA A 190 15.28 -9.67 3.35
N LEU A 191 14.65 -10.63 2.66
CA LEU A 191 13.62 -11.48 3.26
C LEU A 191 14.17 -12.33 4.42
N ALA A 192 15.35 -12.92 4.27
CA ALA A 192 16.00 -13.70 5.33
C ALA A 192 16.40 -12.82 6.53
N GLU A 193 16.88 -11.59 6.30
CA GLU A 193 17.20 -10.62 7.36
C GLU A 193 15.93 -10.19 8.14
N VAL A 194 14.81 -10.00 7.45
CA VAL A 194 13.52 -9.68 8.07
C VAL A 194 13.01 -10.85 8.92
N ASP A 195 13.13 -12.08 8.45
CA ASP A 195 12.80 -13.27 9.24
C ASP A 195 13.67 -13.40 10.50
N ALA A 196 14.98 -13.15 10.38
CA ALA A 196 15.92 -13.16 11.50
C ALA A 196 15.61 -12.02 12.52
N LEU A 197 15.20 -10.85 12.03
CA LEU A 197 14.72 -9.74 12.88
C LEU A 197 13.52 -10.16 13.71
N LEU A 198 12.51 -10.77 13.10
CA LEU A 198 11.33 -11.31 13.81
C LEU A 198 11.72 -12.38 14.83
N GLY A 199 12.60 -13.31 14.45
CA GLY A 199 13.11 -14.33 15.37
C GLY A 199 13.83 -13.71 16.58
N THR A 200 14.49 -12.59 16.40
CA THR A 200 15.16 -11.87 17.50
C THR A 200 14.14 -11.11 18.36
N MET A 201 13.11 -10.52 17.76
CA MET A 201 12.01 -9.88 18.48
C MET A 201 11.29 -10.89 19.39
N LEU A 202 10.97 -12.08 18.88
CA LEU A 202 10.34 -13.15 19.67
C LEU A 202 11.15 -13.55 20.91
N ARG A 203 12.47 -13.36 20.90
CA ARG A 203 13.34 -13.68 22.05
C ARG A 203 13.59 -12.52 23.01
N ARG A 204 13.42 -11.26 22.55
CA ARG A 204 13.88 -10.06 23.28
C ARG A 204 12.78 -9.11 23.71
N LEU A 205 11.58 -9.26 23.16
CA LEU A 205 10.46 -8.41 23.55
C LEU A 205 9.90 -8.84 24.92
N PRO A 206 9.23 -7.93 25.65
CA PRO A 206 8.63 -8.25 26.95
C PRO A 206 7.62 -9.38 26.84
N ALA A 207 7.65 -10.32 27.78
CA ALA A 207 6.69 -11.41 27.86
C ALA A 207 5.25 -10.88 27.90
N GLY A 208 4.33 -11.60 27.27
CA GLY A 208 2.93 -11.22 27.12
C GLY A 208 2.67 -10.23 25.99
N THR A 209 3.68 -9.83 25.19
CA THR A 209 3.46 -9.01 23.99
C THR A 209 2.86 -9.88 22.88
N ARG A 210 1.68 -9.51 22.38
CA ARG A 210 1.05 -10.12 21.21
C ARG A 210 1.68 -9.51 19.95
N ILE A 211 2.09 -10.34 19.02
CA ILE A 211 2.72 -9.92 17.78
C ILE A 211 1.82 -10.32 16.62
N HIS A 212 1.50 -9.33 15.78
CA HIS A 212 0.73 -9.47 14.55
C HIS A 212 1.64 -9.11 13.39
N VAL A 213 1.78 -10.01 12.42
CA VAL A 213 2.61 -9.76 11.23
C VAL A 213 1.71 -9.75 10.01
N THR A 214 1.80 -8.71 9.20
CA THR A 214 1.07 -8.58 7.94
C THR A 214 1.93 -7.85 6.89
N ALA A 215 1.40 -7.69 5.70
CA ALA A 215 1.95 -6.84 4.66
C ALA A 215 0.86 -5.92 4.10
N ASP A 216 1.25 -4.89 3.40
CA ASP A 216 0.36 -3.96 2.68
C ASP A 216 0.01 -4.48 1.30
N HIS A 217 0.93 -5.13 0.62
CA HIS A 217 0.78 -5.81 -0.68
C HIS A 217 1.89 -6.86 -0.87
N GLY A 218 1.80 -7.59 -1.97
CA GLY A 218 2.91 -8.37 -2.51
C GLY A 218 3.49 -7.70 -3.75
N MET A 219 4.18 -8.46 -4.62
CA MET A 219 4.94 -7.90 -5.74
C MET A 219 5.01 -8.90 -6.90
N VAL A 220 5.17 -8.38 -8.12
CA VAL A 220 5.49 -9.14 -9.32
C VAL A 220 6.61 -8.44 -10.10
N ASP A 221 7.44 -9.19 -10.79
CA ASP A 221 8.42 -8.59 -11.71
C ASP A 221 7.78 -8.26 -13.04
N THR A 222 8.18 -7.14 -13.60
CA THR A 222 7.89 -6.79 -15.00
C THR A 222 9.16 -6.84 -15.85
N ALA A 223 9.02 -6.54 -17.12
CA ALA A 223 10.13 -6.45 -18.07
C ALA A 223 9.75 -5.48 -19.20
N PRO A 224 10.70 -4.93 -19.95
CA PRO A 224 10.42 -4.00 -21.04
C PRO A 224 9.40 -4.55 -22.05
N GLU A 225 9.49 -5.84 -22.40
CA GLU A 225 8.57 -6.52 -23.32
C GLU A 225 7.16 -6.76 -22.76
N LEU A 226 6.97 -6.59 -21.45
CA LEU A 226 5.69 -6.68 -20.75
C LEU A 226 5.15 -5.29 -20.37
N THR A 227 5.74 -4.24 -20.91
CA THR A 227 5.40 -2.84 -20.58
C THR A 227 4.82 -2.15 -21.81
N VAL A 228 3.68 -1.50 -21.63
CA VAL A 228 3.06 -0.62 -22.64
C VAL A 228 3.30 0.82 -22.23
N ASP A 229 4.01 1.59 -23.08
CA ASP A 229 4.22 3.03 -22.88
C ASP A 229 3.20 3.84 -23.67
N LEU A 230 2.33 4.59 -23.00
CA LEU A 230 1.34 5.45 -23.67
C LEU A 230 1.99 6.56 -24.51
N ALA A 231 3.25 6.91 -24.27
CA ALA A 231 3.98 7.84 -25.12
C ALA A 231 4.16 7.32 -26.57
N GLU A 232 4.09 5.99 -26.75
CA GLU A 232 4.12 5.34 -28.07
C GLU A 232 2.71 5.30 -28.73
N HIS A 233 1.67 5.74 -28.02
CA HIS A 233 0.27 5.78 -28.45
C HIS A 233 -0.31 7.20 -28.38
N PRO A 234 0.15 8.15 -29.21
CA PRO A 234 -0.16 9.58 -29.05
C PRO A 234 -1.66 9.92 -29.20
N SER A 235 -2.44 9.09 -29.87
CA SER A 235 -3.90 9.24 -29.94
C SER A 235 -4.57 9.08 -28.56
N LEU A 236 -4.17 8.07 -27.78
CA LEU A 236 -4.67 7.83 -26.42
C LEU A 236 -4.03 8.79 -25.41
N GLN A 237 -2.72 9.04 -25.54
CA GLN A 237 -2.01 9.94 -24.65
C GLN A 237 -2.65 11.34 -24.61
N ARG A 238 -3.07 11.87 -25.77
CA ARG A 238 -3.72 13.19 -25.87
C ARG A 238 -5.11 13.24 -25.21
N LEU A 239 -5.78 12.12 -25.03
CA LEU A 239 -7.05 12.05 -24.33
C LEU A 239 -6.89 12.07 -22.81
N ALA A 240 -5.68 11.83 -22.27
CA ALA A 240 -5.39 11.83 -20.84
C ALA A 240 -4.89 13.21 -20.39
N ALA A 241 -5.73 13.95 -19.67
CA ALA A 241 -5.35 15.22 -19.03
C ALA A 241 -4.43 14.96 -17.83
N VAL A 242 -4.81 14.05 -16.93
CA VAL A 242 -4.03 13.68 -15.75
C VAL A 242 -3.68 12.20 -15.81
N VAL A 243 -2.41 11.89 -15.55
CA VAL A 243 -1.88 10.52 -15.44
C VAL A 243 -1.45 10.30 -13.99
N ALA A 244 -2.25 9.55 -13.26
CA ALA A 244 -2.06 9.20 -11.85
C ALA A 244 -1.87 7.67 -11.69
N GLY A 245 -1.97 7.15 -10.48
CA GLY A 245 -1.72 5.74 -10.20
C GLY A 245 -0.25 5.35 -10.35
N GLU A 246 -0.02 4.15 -10.79
CA GLU A 246 1.29 3.50 -10.99
C GLU A 246 1.20 2.47 -12.11
N ALA A 247 2.33 1.95 -12.58
CA ALA A 247 2.38 1.12 -13.78
C ALA A 247 1.53 -0.17 -13.73
N ARG A 248 1.16 -0.66 -12.55
CA ARG A 248 0.27 -1.81 -12.36
C ARG A 248 -1.21 -1.42 -12.20
N ALA A 249 -1.45 -0.15 -11.83
CA ALA A 249 -2.78 0.42 -11.57
C ALA A 249 -2.82 1.86 -12.10
N LEU A 250 -2.79 2.01 -13.43
CA LEU A 250 -2.77 3.32 -14.08
C LEU A 250 -4.15 3.97 -13.98
N ALA A 251 -4.18 5.17 -13.43
CA ALA A 251 -5.40 5.97 -13.22
C ALA A 251 -5.36 7.20 -14.13
N LEU A 252 -6.34 7.34 -15.01
CA LEU A 252 -6.37 8.41 -15.99
C LEU A 252 -7.63 9.28 -15.82
N THR A 253 -7.42 10.60 -15.84
CA THR A 253 -8.52 11.56 -16.00
C THR A 253 -8.48 12.08 -17.43
N ALA A 254 -9.60 12.00 -18.14
CA ALA A 254 -9.70 12.40 -19.52
C ALA A 254 -9.69 13.93 -19.68
N VAL A 255 -9.31 14.41 -20.86
CA VAL A 255 -9.48 15.82 -21.23
C VAL A 255 -10.96 16.20 -21.22
N ALA A 256 -11.24 17.47 -20.96
CA ALA A 256 -12.61 17.98 -21.01
C ALA A 256 -13.16 17.85 -22.45
N GLY A 257 -14.34 17.29 -22.59
CA GLY A 257 -15.02 17.11 -23.86
C GLY A 257 -15.97 15.93 -23.85
N GLN A 258 -17.03 16.01 -24.67
CA GLN A 258 -18.03 14.95 -24.77
C GLN A 258 -17.38 13.72 -25.44
N GLY A 259 -17.47 12.56 -24.78
CA GLY A 259 -16.98 11.27 -25.31
C GLY A 259 -15.51 10.98 -25.08
N ALA A 260 -14.70 11.93 -24.56
CA ALA A 260 -13.25 11.72 -24.39
C ALA A 260 -12.93 10.56 -23.41
N ALA A 261 -13.67 10.45 -22.32
CA ALA A 261 -13.48 9.36 -21.35
C ALA A 261 -13.89 8.00 -21.92
N GLU A 262 -14.96 7.94 -22.69
CA GLU A 262 -15.41 6.73 -23.39
C GLU A 262 -14.41 6.30 -24.47
N GLU A 263 -13.91 7.24 -25.26
CA GLU A 263 -12.89 7.00 -26.30
C GLU A 263 -11.59 6.49 -25.67
N LEU A 264 -11.15 7.12 -24.58
CA LEU A 264 -9.97 6.69 -23.82
C LEU A 264 -10.15 5.29 -23.24
N THR A 265 -11.32 5.00 -22.66
CA THR A 265 -11.65 3.69 -22.09
C THR A 265 -11.63 2.60 -23.16
N HIS A 266 -12.29 2.87 -24.29
CA HIS A 266 -12.37 1.92 -25.41
C HIS A 266 -11.01 1.67 -26.05
N GLY A 267 -10.27 2.72 -26.36
CA GLY A 267 -8.94 2.60 -26.96
C GLY A 267 -7.93 1.90 -26.04
N LEU A 268 -7.99 2.12 -24.74
CA LEU A 268 -7.16 1.38 -23.78
C LEU A 268 -7.60 -0.09 -23.67
N ALA A 269 -8.88 -0.39 -23.73
CA ALA A 269 -9.37 -1.77 -23.72
C ALA A 269 -8.91 -2.53 -24.98
N GLU A 270 -8.95 -1.90 -26.13
CA GLU A 270 -8.41 -2.47 -27.39
C GLU A 270 -6.89 -2.63 -27.32
N LEU A 271 -6.16 -1.59 -26.89
CA LEU A 271 -4.70 -1.61 -26.77
C LEU A 271 -4.25 -2.72 -25.83
N MET A 272 -4.87 -2.83 -24.66
CA MET A 272 -4.42 -3.78 -23.63
C MET A 272 -4.95 -5.20 -23.85
N GLY A 273 -6.13 -5.37 -24.42
CA GLY A 273 -6.74 -6.70 -24.62
C GLY A 273 -6.75 -7.52 -23.33
N ASP A 274 -6.27 -8.75 -23.41
CA ASP A 274 -6.19 -9.66 -22.24
C ASP A 274 -5.04 -9.32 -21.26
N ARG A 275 -4.21 -8.32 -21.57
CA ARG A 275 -3.06 -7.92 -20.73
C ARG A 275 -3.45 -7.09 -19.52
N ALA A 276 -4.63 -6.48 -19.51
CA ALA A 276 -5.14 -5.71 -18.39
C ALA A 276 -6.66 -5.76 -18.25
N LEU A 277 -7.16 -5.40 -17.08
CA LEU A 277 -8.55 -5.05 -16.85
C LEU A 277 -8.69 -3.53 -16.95
N VAL A 278 -9.48 -3.06 -17.89
CA VAL A 278 -9.78 -1.63 -18.09
C VAL A 278 -11.18 -1.35 -17.59
N LEU A 279 -11.32 -0.40 -16.70
CA LEU A 279 -12.58 -0.02 -16.04
C LEU A 279 -12.86 1.47 -16.23
N SER A 280 -14.05 1.79 -16.71
CA SER A 280 -14.56 3.16 -16.67
C SER A 280 -14.89 3.59 -15.22
N ARG A 281 -14.99 4.90 -14.98
CA ARG A 281 -15.46 5.45 -13.69
C ARG A 281 -16.77 4.83 -13.22
N GLN A 282 -17.73 4.64 -14.14
CA GLN A 282 -19.02 4.03 -13.82
C GLN A 282 -18.87 2.58 -13.34
N GLN A 283 -18.07 1.78 -14.07
CA GLN A 283 -17.79 0.39 -13.67
C GLN A 283 -17.05 0.33 -12.33
N LEU A 284 -16.08 1.23 -12.12
CA LEU A 284 -15.30 1.31 -10.90
C LEU A 284 -16.18 1.63 -9.68
N LEU A 285 -17.03 2.66 -9.78
CA LEU A 285 -17.98 3.04 -8.73
C LEU A 285 -19.08 2.00 -8.50
N GLY A 286 -19.46 1.25 -9.52
CA GLY A 286 -20.45 0.15 -9.44
C GLY A 286 -19.87 -1.14 -8.89
N SER A 287 -18.54 -1.27 -8.83
CA SER A 287 -17.85 -2.45 -8.32
C SER A 287 -17.66 -2.40 -6.79
N ALA A 288 -17.33 -3.54 -6.19
CA ALA A 288 -16.88 -3.60 -4.79
C ALA A 288 -15.36 -3.47 -4.64
N MET A 289 -14.65 -2.99 -5.66
CA MET A 289 -13.20 -3.00 -5.69
C MET A 289 -12.58 -1.98 -4.72
N LEU A 290 -13.08 -0.76 -4.73
CA LEU A 290 -12.56 0.35 -3.91
C LEU A 290 -13.35 0.58 -2.62
N GLY A 291 -14.35 -0.27 -2.35
CA GLY A 291 -15.21 -0.21 -1.17
C GLY A 291 -16.49 -1.01 -1.39
N PRO A 292 -17.33 -1.18 -0.37
CA PRO A 292 -18.60 -1.90 -0.50
C PRO A 292 -19.47 -1.37 -1.63
N ALA A 293 -20.07 -2.27 -2.42
CA ALA A 293 -20.95 -1.89 -3.52
C ALA A 293 -22.13 -1.02 -3.01
N GLY A 294 -22.42 0.08 -3.71
CA GLY A 294 -23.49 1.00 -3.34
C GLY A 294 -23.15 1.94 -2.17
N MET A 295 -21.92 1.96 -1.71
CA MET A 295 -21.46 2.89 -0.69
C MET A 295 -21.58 4.34 -1.16
N ALA A 296 -22.02 5.23 -0.27
CA ALA A 296 -22.00 6.68 -0.53
C ALA A 296 -20.55 7.18 -0.60
N VAL A 297 -20.16 7.74 -1.75
CA VAL A 297 -18.82 8.30 -1.97
C VAL A 297 -18.85 9.79 -1.59
N PRO A 298 -17.99 10.26 -0.67
CA PRO A 298 -17.90 11.70 -0.34
C PRO A 298 -17.61 12.54 -1.61
N ALA A 299 -18.18 13.74 -1.70
CA ALA A 299 -18.02 14.60 -2.88
C ALA A 299 -16.53 14.82 -3.23
N ARG A 300 -15.70 15.17 -2.24
CA ARG A 300 -14.25 15.37 -2.41
C ARG A 300 -13.52 14.14 -2.96
N VAL A 301 -14.01 12.92 -2.67
CA VAL A 301 -13.41 11.67 -3.17
C VAL A 301 -13.90 11.36 -4.58
N ARG A 302 -15.18 11.67 -4.86
CA ARG A 302 -15.78 11.43 -6.19
C ARG A 302 -15.00 12.11 -7.30
N ASP A 303 -14.51 13.32 -7.06
CA ASP A 303 -13.74 14.09 -8.05
C ASP A 303 -12.31 13.56 -8.24
N ARG A 304 -11.81 12.75 -7.29
CA ARG A 304 -10.51 12.05 -7.38
C ARG A 304 -10.58 10.72 -8.11
N VAL A 305 -11.80 10.14 -8.24
CA VAL A 305 -11.96 8.86 -8.94
C VAL A 305 -11.60 9.05 -10.41
N PRO A 306 -10.68 8.24 -10.97
CA PRO A 306 -10.26 8.39 -12.36
C PRO A 306 -11.42 8.09 -13.32
N ASP A 307 -11.35 8.65 -14.53
CA ASP A 307 -12.28 8.29 -15.61
C ASP A 307 -12.03 6.88 -16.13
N VAL A 308 -10.74 6.47 -16.11
CA VAL A 308 -10.30 5.13 -16.50
C VAL A 308 -9.28 4.61 -15.51
N LEU A 309 -9.48 3.37 -15.02
CA LEU A 309 -8.50 2.62 -14.26
C LEU A 309 -8.06 1.39 -15.05
N VAL A 310 -6.75 1.23 -15.25
CA VAL A 310 -6.15 0.10 -15.96
C VAL A 310 -5.35 -0.74 -14.97
N LEU A 311 -5.73 -1.99 -14.77
CA LEU A 311 -5.10 -2.93 -13.84
C LEU A 311 -4.40 -4.03 -14.62
N GLY A 312 -3.07 -4.09 -14.57
CA GLY A 312 -2.27 -5.07 -15.28
C GLY A 312 -2.55 -6.51 -14.83
N ARG A 313 -2.73 -7.43 -15.79
CA ARG A 313 -2.83 -8.88 -15.54
C ARG A 313 -1.47 -9.53 -15.63
N GLY A 314 -1.29 -10.65 -14.94
CA GLY A 314 0.01 -11.32 -14.87
C GLY A 314 1.12 -10.34 -14.49
N ARG A 315 2.11 -10.18 -15.36
CA ARG A 315 3.27 -9.29 -15.17
C ARG A 315 3.21 -8.01 -16.03
N TRP A 316 2.12 -7.78 -16.76
CA TRP A 316 1.95 -6.63 -17.64
C TRP A 316 1.83 -5.31 -16.87
N THR A 317 2.49 -4.29 -17.40
CA THR A 317 2.42 -2.90 -16.93
C THR A 317 1.98 -1.98 -18.05
N VAL A 318 1.42 -0.83 -17.68
CA VAL A 318 1.10 0.26 -18.59
C VAL A 318 1.28 1.59 -17.87
N ASP A 319 2.00 2.53 -18.47
CA ASP A 319 2.12 3.89 -17.92
C ASP A 319 2.43 4.89 -19.06
N ASP A 320 2.31 6.17 -18.78
CA ASP A 320 2.87 7.24 -19.61
C ASP A 320 4.23 7.63 -19.02
N PHE A 321 5.27 6.94 -19.42
CA PHE A 321 6.61 7.19 -18.88
C PHE A 321 7.21 8.53 -19.29
N SER A 322 6.62 9.24 -20.26
CA SER A 322 7.02 10.62 -20.57
C SER A 322 6.66 11.59 -19.44
N ARG A 323 5.71 11.22 -18.60
CA ARG A 323 5.24 11.99 -17.44
C ARG A 323 5.72 11.42 -16.09
N ARG A 324 6.65 10.46 -16.10
CA ARG A 324 7.24 9.85 -14.91
C ARG A 324 8.72 10.17 -14.78
N PRO A 325 9.28 10.16 -13.57
CA PRO A 325 10.73 10.23 -13.38
C PRO A 325 11.40 8.99 -13.98
N GLU A 326 12.61 9.12 -14.49
CA GLU A 326 13.38 8.06 -15.14
C GLU A 326 13.46 6.78 -14.30
N ARG A 327 13.58 6.89 -12.98
CA ARG A 327 13.61 5.76 -12.06
C ARG A 327 12.37 4.86 -12.14
N ALA A 328 11.22 5.37 -12.57
CA ALA A 328 10.00 4.57 -12.71
C ALA A 328 10.13 3.53 -13.83
N ARG A 329 10.89 3.85 -14.90
CA ARG A 329 11.19 2.91 -15.99
C ARG A 329 12.15 1.79 -15.57
N GLN A 330 12.94 2.01 -14.53
CA GLN A 330 14.01 1.11 -14.10
C GLN A 330 13.54 0.12 -13.02
N MET A 331 12.29 0.23 -12.57
CA MET A 331 11.74 -0.69 -11.56
C MET A 331 11.53 -2.07 -12.18
N VAL A 332 12.05 -3.09 -11.51
CA VAL A 332 11.90 -4.50 -11.89
C VAL A 332 10.69 -5.10 -11.20
N GLY A 333 10.68 -5.11 -9.87
CA GLY A 333 9.51 -5.49 -9.08
C GLY A 333 8.51 -4.35 -9.01
N VAL A 334 7.23 -4.66 -9.20
CA VAL A 334 6.12 -3.68 -9.22
C VAL A 334 4.87 -4.28 -8.57
N HIS A 335 3.97 -3.44 -8.14
CA HIS A 335 2.71 -3.81 -7.49
C HIS A 335 1.63 -2.78 -7.82
N GLY A 336 0.39 -2.98 -7.38
CA GLY A 336 -0.74 -2.06 -7.57
C GLY A 336 -1.99 -2.77 -8.09
N SER A 337 -1.85 -3.92 -8.75
CA SER A 337 -2.96 -4.64 -9.38
C SER A 337 -3.61 -5.66 -8.44
N LEU A 338 -4.41 -6.56 -9.03
CA LEU A 338 -5.26 -7.52 -8.32
C LEU A 338 -4.78 -8.97 -8.47
N THR A 339 -3.57 -9.20 -8.99
CA THR A 339 -3.05 -10.57 -9.08
C THR A 339 -2.92 -11.19 -7.70
N SER A 340 -2.93 -12.52 -7.64
CA SER A 340 -2.79 -13.23 -6.36
C SER A 340 -1.51 -12.83 -5.64
N ALA A 341 -0.41 -12.69 -6.38
CA ALA A 341 0.89 -12.32 -5.84
C ALA A 341 0.94 -10.91 -5.22
N GLU A 342 0.09 -9.98 -5.71
CA GLU A 342 0.03 -8.60 -5.21
C GLU A 342 -1.03 -8.42 -4.13
N ALA A 343 -2.22 -9.05 -4.30
CA ALA A 343 -3.40 -8.74 -3.52
C ALA A 343 -3.57 -9.58 -2.25
N TRP A 344 -2.92 -10.73 -2.14
CA TRP A 344 -2.99 -11.55 -0.94
C TRP A 344 -1.79 -11.34 -0.04
N VAL A 345 -2.08 -10.99 1.22
CA VAL A 345 -1.07 -10.73 2.25
C VAL A 345 -1.27 -11.67 3.45
N PRO A 346 -0.19 -11.99 4.18
CA PRO A 346 -0.28 -12.81 5.38
C PRO A 346 -0.91 -12.02 6.54
N LEU A 347 -1.57 -12.72 7.44
CA LEU A 347 -1.93 -12.21 8.77
C LEU A 347 -1.57 -13.28 9.78
N LEU A 348 -0.38 -13.17 10.36
CA LEU A 348 0.19 -14.11 11.32
C LEU A 348 0.02 -13.54 12.72
N ARG A 349 -0.20 -14.40 13.71
CA ARG A 349 -0.34 -14.00 15.11
C ARG A 349 0.50 -14.90 16.00
N THR A 350 1.09 -14.32 17.05
CA THR A 350 1.81 -15.06 18.09
C THR A 350 1.91 -14.21 19.35
N GLN A 351 2.42 -14.81 20.42
CA GLN A 351 2.69 -14.11 21.67
C GLN A 351 4.06 -14.52 22.21
N VAL A 352 4.77 -13.54 22.78
CA VAL A 352 6.06 -13.76 23.47
C VAL A 352 5.85 -14.21 24.89
#